data_c92f282c55616438e604f3827524b75f
#
_entry.id   c92f282c55616438e604f3827524b75f
#
_cell.length_a   1.000
_cell.length_b   1.000
_cell.length_c   1.000
_cell.angle_alpha   90.00
_cell.angle_beta   90.00
_cell.angle_gamma   90.00
#
_symmetry.space_group_name_H-M   'P 1'
#
loop_
_entity.id
_entity.type
_entity.pdbx_description
1 polymer ?
#
loop_
_entity_poly.entity_id
_entity_poly.type
_entity_poly.pdbx_seq_one_letter_code
_entity_poly.pdbx_strand_id
1 'polypeptide(L)'
;PTVRTEHSQVVLLDAYKKGITNINLAEAYDGIKKEMDNLPTNRPDQTLESCIDWWAMAQIAEILNKTDDANSYSDKAKSTFIKTWNTDFNNIDDSFTKMRGSGLYQGTRWQYRWALPQYLNEMADSAGGQDILAKQLTYFFDNNLFNQGNEPGIHAPYIFNRLQQYDKAQANVRRIIKEDLNHLYGGNAEYPTPYHGKPFKTE
;
A
#
# COMPACT_ATOMS: atom_id res chain seq x y z
N PRO A 1 -0.75 3.23 -21.98
CA PRO A 1 -0.67 3.62 -20.58
C PRO A 1 0.49 2.90 -19.98
N THR A 2 1.47 3.64 -19.63
CA THR A 2 2.66 3.11 -19.01
C THR A 2 2.36 2.82 -17.56
N VAL A 3 2.66 1.61 -17.14
CA VAL A 3 2.83 1.28 -15.74
C VAL A 3 3.90 2.22 -15.19
N ARG A 4 3.75 2.67 -13.99
CA ARG A 4 4.68 3.59 -13.34
C ARG A 4 6.07 2.97 -13.27
N THR A 5 7.01 3.59 -13.94
CA THR A 5 8.42 3.13 -13.98
C THR A 5 9.22 3.62 -12.79
N GLU A 6 8.73 4.64 -12.09
CA GLU A 6 9.34 5.19 -10.89
C GLU A 6 9.42 4.19 -9.72
N HIS A 7 8.58 3.15 -9.70
CA HIS A 7 8.63 2.09 -8.69
C HIS A 7 9.82 1.13 -8.83
N SER A 8 10.72 1.37 -9.77
CA SER A 8 11.91 0.51 -9.97
C SER A 8 12.79 0.41 -8.72
N GLN A 9 12.88 1.45 -7.89
CA GLN A 9 13.65 1.43 -6.64
C GLN A 9 13.07 0.45 -5.62
N VAL A 10 11.77 0.24 -5.60
CA VAL A 10 11.15 -0.77 -4.73
C VAL A 10 11.60 -2.17 -5.13
N VAL A 11 11.62 -2.46 -6.44
CA VAL A 11 12.07 -3.75 -6.99
C VAL A 11 13.57 -3.97 -6.73
N LEU A 12 14.39 -2.94 -6.93
CA LEU A 12 15.83 -3.00 -6.68
C LEU A 12 16.15 -3.24 -5.20
N LEU A 13 15.45 -2.54 -4.30
CA LEU A 13 15.58 -2.72 -2.86
C LEU A 13 15.20 -4.14 -2.44
N ASP A 14 14.09 -4.66 -2.94
CA ASP A 14 13.63 -6.02 -2.64
C ASP A 14 14.62 -7.07 -3.15
N ALA A 15 15.08 -6.92 -4.38
CA ALA A 15 16.09 -7.80 -4.98
C ALA A 15 17.38 -7.80 -4.15
N TYR A 16 17.89 -6.64 -3.78
CA TYR A 16 19.11 -6.52 -2.97
C TYR A 16 18.93 -7.17 -1.59
N LYS A 17 17.83 -6.89 -0.90
CA LYS A 17 17.53 -7.49 0.41
C LYS A 17 17.35 -9.02 0.36
N LYS A 18 16.99 -9.57 -0.78
CA LYS A 18 16.89 -11.01 -1.05
C LYS A 18 18.22 -11.64 -1.50
N GLY A 19 19.31 -10.89 -1.51
CA GLY A 19 20.64 -11.38 -1.83
C GLY A 19 21.00 -11.38 -3.32
N ILE A 20 20.20 -10.74 -4.17
CA ILE A 20 20.54 -10.50 -5.58
C ILE A 20 21.48 -9.29 -5.63
N THR A 21 22.78 -9.54 -5.55
CA THR A 21 23.80 -8.47 -5.40
C THR A 21 24.59 -8.19 -6.67
N ASN A 22 24.29 -8.85 -7.79
CA ASN A 22 24.95 -8.64 -9.09
C ASN A 22 24.34 -7.43 -9.86
N ILE A 23 23.74 -6.49 -9.15
CA ILE A 23 23.21 -5.22 -9.68
C ILE A 23 24.11 -4.07 -9.25
N ASN A 24 24.37 -3.11 -10.16
CA ASN A 24 25.06 -1.87 -9.81
C ASN A 24 24.09 -0.91 -9.10
N LEU A 25 23.91 -1.11 -7.80
CA LEU A 25 22.94 -0.36 -7.01
C LEU A 25 23.29 1.16 -6.98
N ALA A 26 24.57 1.51 -7.01
CA ALA A 26 24.99 2.91 -7.00
C ALA A 26 24.61 3.63 -8.32
N GLU A 27 24.86 3.00 -9.46
CA GLU A 27 24.48 3.54 -10.76
C GLU A 27 22.95 3.66 -10.90
N ALA A 28 22.23 2.62 -10.48
CA ALA A 28 20.76 2.64 -10.46
C ALA A 28 20.24 3.76 -9.57
N TYR A 29 20.81 3.94 -8.36
CA TYR A 29 20.47 5.03 -7.46
C TYR A 29 20.62 6.40 -8.11
N ASP A 30 21.77 6.67 -8.74
CA ASP A 30 22.05 7.98 -9.37
C ASP A 30 21.11 8.26 -10.57
N GLY A 31 20.66 7.22 -11.26
CA GLY A 31 19.65 7.32 -12.32
C GLY A 31 18.27 7.68 -11.75
N ILE A 32 17.82 6.93 -10.75
CA ILE A 32 16.49 7.09 -10.14
C ILE A 32 16.38 8.41 -9.38
N LYS A 33 17.45 8.86 -8.72
CA LYS A 33 17.47 10.09 -7.93
C LYS A 33 16.96 11.31 -8.71
N LYS A 34 17.17 11.35 -10.01
CA LYS A 34 16.74 12.45 -10.89
C LYS A 34 15.21 12.58 -10.98
N GLU A 35 14.48 11.49 -10.74
CA GLU A 35 13.01 11.45 -10.81
C GLU A 35 12.35 11.73 -9.46
N MET A 36 13.09 11.63 -8.34
CA MET A 36 12.50 11.68 -6.99
C MET A 36 11.83 13.00 -6.64
N ASP A 37 12.25 14.10 -7.24
CA ASP A 37 11.64 15.43 -7.01
C ASP A 37 10.38 15.65 -7.86
N ASN A 38 10.18 14.84 -8.90
CA ASN A 38 9.08 14.94 -9.84
C ASN A 38 7.92 13.96 -9.54
N LEU A 39 8.00 13.19 -8.45
CA LEU A 39 6.95 12.25 -8.10
C LEU A 39 5.63 12.96 -7.81
N PRO A 40 4.50 12.47 -8.35
CA PRO A 40 3.22 13.15 -8.24
C PRO A 40 2.62 13.02 -6.83
N THR A 41 2.07 14.13 -6.34
CA THR A 41 1.38 14.21 -5.03
C THR A 41 0.04 14.94 -5.10
N ASN A 42 -0.55 15.02 -6.28
CA ASN A 42 -1.78 15.77 -6.53
C ASN A 42 -3.06 14.95 -6.31
N ARG A 43 -2.94 13.66 -6.08
CA ARG A 43 -4.04 12.75 -5.77
C ARG A 43 -3.66 11.82 -4.61
N PRO A 44 -4.61 11.41 -3.76
CA PRO A 44 -4.30 10.57 -2.59
C PRO A 44 -3.58 9.26 -2.94
N ASP A 45 -4.00 8.54 -3.99
CA ASP A 45 -3.35 7.31 -4.45
C ASP A 45 -1.90 7.55 -4.90
N GLN A 46 -1.69 8.54 -5.76
CA GLN A 46 -0.36 8.90 -6.25
C GLN A 46 0.56 9.36 -5.11
N THR A 47 0.01 10.07 -4.13
CA THR A 47 0.78 10.50 -2.96
C THR A 47 1.26 9.31 -2.14
N LEU A 48 0.39 8.31 -1.91
CA LEU A 48 0.81 7.09 -1.22
C LEU A 48 1.89 6.34 -2.01
N GLU A 49 1.72 6.20 -3.32
CA GLU A 49 2.72 5.56 -4.18
C GLU A 49 4.07 6.30 -4.15
N SER A 50 4.05 7.63 -4.21
CA SER A 50 5.27 8.44 -4.08
C SER A 50 5.93 8.29 -2.69
N CYS A 51 5.15 8.09 -1.63
CA CYS A 51 5.70 7.78 -0.31
C CYS A 51 6.42 6.42 -0.27
N ILE A 52 5.91 5.41 -0.99
CA ILE A 52 6.62 4.12 -1.12
C ILE A 52 7.96 4.32 -1.84
N ASP A 53 7.97 5.11 -2.89
CA ASP A 53 9.16 5.37 -3.69
C ASP A 53 10.23 6.11 -2.89
N TRP A 54 9.87 7.17 -2.18
CA TRP A 54 10.81 7.87 -1.29
C TRP A 54 11.30 6.98 -0.15
N TRP A 55 10.42 6.16 0.44
CA TRP A 55 10.82 5.20 1.47
C TRP A 55 11.85 4.19 0.94
N ALA A 56 11.63 3.62 -0.25
CA ALA A 56 12.57 2.68 -0.86
C ALA A 56 13.89 3.37 -1.19
N MET A 57 13.84 4.61 -1.69
CA MET A 57 15.02 5.39 -2.01
C MET A 57 15.84 5.75 -0.76
N ALA A 58 15.17 6.04 0.38
CA ALA A 58 15.85 6.24 1.66
C ALA A 58 16.62 4.98 2.10
N GLN A 59 16.01 3.79 1.95
CA GLN A 59 16.66 2.52 2.28
C GLN A 59 17.86 2.22 1.37
N ILE A 60 17.78 2.52 0.08
CA ILE A 60 18.89 2.35 -0.85
C ILE A 60 20.02 3.35 -0.52
N ALA A 61 19.68 4.60 -0.20
CA ALA A 61 20.63 5.61 0.21
C ALA A 61 21.39 5.19 1.49
N GLU A 62 20.69 4.59 2.45
CA GLU A 62 21.31 4.03 3.67
C GLU A 62 22.31 2.90 3.34
N ILE A 63 21.93 1.96 2.47
CA ILE A 63 22.80 0.87 2.00
C ILE A 63 24.08 1.45 1.33
N LEU A 64 23.96 2.56 0.63
CA LEU A 64 25.06 3.23 -0.07
C LEU A 64 25.80 4.24 0.81
N ASN A 65 25.52 4.32 2.11
CA ASN A 65 26.09 5.29 3.07
C ASN A 65 25.90 6.75 2.67
N LYS A 66 24.80 7.08 1.98
CA LYS A 66 24.38 8.44 1.61
C LYS A 66 23.44 9.00 2.67
N THR A 67 23.97 9.30 3.86
CA THR A 67 23.18 9.61 5.07
C THR A 67 22.24 10.79 4.90
N ASP A 68 22.67 11.87 4.28
CA ASP A 68 21.83 13.08 4.08
C ASP A 68 20.64 12.78 3.19
N ASP A 69 20.84 12.05 2.10
CA ASP A 69 19.78 11.62 1.19
C ASP A 69 18.82 10.63 1.90
N ALA A 70 19.36 9.69 2.68
CA ALA A 70 18.57 8.72 3.44
C ALA A 70 17.61 9.42 4.41
N ASN A 71 18.11 10.38 5.20
CA ASN A 71 17.31 11.17 6.11
C ASN A 71 16.27 12.01 5.37
N SER A 72 16.66 12.71 4.33
CA SER A 72 15.79 13.58 3.54
C SER A 72 14.61 12.81 2.94
N TYR A 73 14.88 11.67 2.29
CA TYR A 73 13.81 10.85 1.70
C TYR A 73 12.94 10.17 2.77
N SER A 74 13.51 9.72 3.87
CA SER A 74 12.77 9.14 4.99
C SER A 74 11.80 10.14 5.60
N ASP A 75 12.25 11.35 5.89
CA ASP A 75 11.43 12.43 6.46
C ASP A 75 10.33 12.87 5.50
N LYS A 76 10.67 13.02 4.20
CA LYS A 76 9.70 13.34 3.14
C LYS A 76 8.62 12.28 3.02
N ALA A 77 9.01 11.00 2.96
CA ALA A 77 8.08 9.89 2.87
C ALA A 77 7.15 9.83 4.08
N LYS A 78 7.70 9.85 5.28
CA LYS A 78 6.95 9.73 6.53
C LYS A 78 6.01 10.90 6.77
N SER A 79 6.49 12.13 6.65
CA SER A 79 5.68 13.32 6.89
C SER A 79 4.54 13.46 5.88
N THR A 80 4.82 13.17 4.59
CA THR A 80 3.81 13.20 3.55
C THR A 80 2.78 12.09 3.76
N PHE A 81 3.22 10.88 4.10
CA PHE A 81 2.33 9.78 4.43
C PHE A 81 1.39 10.13 5.58
N ILE A 82 1.91 10.59 6.74
CA ILE A 82 1.10 10.91 7.92
C ILE A 82 0.06 11.98 7.58
N LYS A 83 0.46 13.02 6.86
CA LYS A 83 -0.46 14.08 6.43
C LYS A 83 -1.59 13.52 5.56
N THR A 84 -1.25 12.76 4.52
CA THR A 84 -2.21 12.19 3.56
C THR A 84 -3.13 11.19 4.24
N TRP A 85 -2.56 10.30 5.08
CA TRP A 85 -3.33 9.28 5.76
C TRP A 85 -4.35 9.91 6.73
N ASN A 86 -3.97 10.93 7.49
CA ASN A 86 -4.88 11.63 8.39
C ASN A 86 -5.98 12.38 7.66
N THR A 87 -5.67 12.95 6.50
CA THR A 87 -6.64 13.72 5.72
C THR A 87 -7.63 12.84 4.98
N ASP A 88 -7.13 11.76 4.34
CA ASP A 88 -7.89 11.01 3.35
C ASP A 88 -8.32 9.62 3.82
N PHE A 89 -7.63 9.04 4.82
CA PHE A 89 -7.77 7.61 5.15
C PHE A 89 -8.06 7.31 6.62
N ASN A 90 -7.92 8.25 7.54
CA ASN A 90 -8.14 8.00 8.97
C ASN A 90 -9.64 7.87 9.29
N ASN A 91 -10.44 8.82 8.88
CA ASN A 91 -11.88 8.87 9.16
C ASN A 91 -12.66 8.56 7.87
N ILE A 92 -12.82 7.27 7.59
CA ILE A 92 -13.58 6.80 6.44
C ILE A 92 -14.93 6.34 6.92
N ASP A 93 -16.01 6.91 6.39
CA ASP A 93 -17.35 6.36 6.56
C ASP A 93 -17.65 5.30 5.48
N ASP A 94 -18.68 4.52 5.73
CA ASP A 94 -19.06 3.41 4.84
C ASP A 94 -19.65 3.88 3.51
N SER A 95 -20.04 5.15 3.40
CA SER A 95 -20.58 5.73 2.17
C SER A 95 -19.50 5.94 1.11
N PHE A 96 -18.23 5.88 1.51
CA PHE A 96 -17.10 6.17 0.64
C PHE A 96 -16.51 4.91 0.00
N THR A 97 -17.34 4.19 -0.78
CA THR A 97 -16.94 2.92 -1.42
C THR A 97 -16.80 3.00 -2.93
N LYS A 98 -16.86 4.19 -3.52
CA LYS A 98 -16.82 4.34 -4.99
C LYS A 98 -15.42 4.03 -5.53
N MET A 99 -15.36 3.05 -6.42
CA MET A 99 -14.18 2.81 -7.23
C MET A 99 -13.86 4.05 -8.06
N ARG A 100 -12.57 4.42 -8.17
CA ARG A 100 -12.10 5.61 -8.89
C ARG A 100 -12.68 6.94 -8.37
N GLY A 101 -13.32 6.92 -7.22
CA GLY A 101 -13.82 8.13 -6.59
C GLY A 101 -12.70 8.93 -5.93
N SER A 102 -12.80 10.26 -5.98
CA SER A 102 -11.97 11.14 -5.13
C SER A 102 -10.45 10.94 -5.25
N GLY A 103 -9.96 10.72 -6.48
CA GLY A 103 -8.53 10.61 -6.75
C GLY A 103 -7.92 9.26 -6.37
N LEU A 104 -8.71 8.17 -6.43
CA LEU A 104 -8.23 6.82 -6.23
C LEU A 104 -8.37 6.00 -7.52
N TYR A 105 -7.29 5.34 -7.93
CA TYR A 105 -7.28 4.49 -9.12
C TYR A 105 -7.64 3.05 -8.74
N GLN A 106 -8.70 2.52 -9.33
CA GLN A 106 -9.15 1.12 -9.19
C GLN A 106 -9.29 0.63 -7.75
N GLY A 107 -9.62 1.51 -6.82
CA GLY A 107 -9.75 1.16 -5.42
C GLY A 107 -10.59 2.14 -4.63
N THR A 108 -10.85 1.79 -3.38
CA THR A 108 -11.56 2.60 -2.40
C THR A 108 -10.61 3.17 -1.36
N ARG A 109 -11.04 4.13 -0.57
CA ARG A 109 -10.27 4.61 0.58
C ARG A 109 -9.99 3.50 1.58
N TRP A 110 -10.91 2.59 1.78
CA TRP A 110 -10.72 1.43 2.64
C TRP A 110 -9.58 0.52 2.15
N GLN A 111 -9.41 0.34 0.85
CA GLN A 111 -8.32 -0.47 0.28
C GLN A 111 -6.98 0.26 0.36
N TYR A 112 -6.93 1.52 -0.08
CA TYR A 112 -5.71 2.32 -0.05
C TYR A 112 -5.22 2.68 1.35
N ARG A 113 -6.11 2.69 2.35
CA ARG A 113 -5.77 2.91 3.75
C ARG A 113 -4.60 2.06 4.23
N TRP A 114 -4.49 0.84 3.70
CA TRP A 114 -3.52 -0.17 4.12
C TRP A 114 -2.30 -0.25 3.20
N ALA A 115 -2.15 0.63 2.23
CA ALA A 115 -1.15 0.53 1.16
C ALA A 115 0.30 0.56 1.65
N LEU A 116 0.60 1.21 2.78
CA LEU A 116 1.95 1.38 3.31
C LEU A 116 2.12 0.74 4.70
N PRO A 117 2.22 -0.59 4.80
CA PRO A 117 2.30 -1.29 6.08
C PRO A 117 3.59 -0.99 6.86
N GLN A 118 4.61 -0.43 6.25
CA GLN A 118 5.81 0.05 6.94
C GLN A 118 5.53 1.18 7.94
N TYR A 119 4.43 1.93 7.76
CA TYR A 119 3.99 3.01 8.66
C TYR A 119 2.83 2.60 9.58
N LEU A 120 2.74 1.32 9.93
CA LEU A 120 1.64 0.79 10.75
C LEU A 120 1.59 1.41 12.16
N ASN A 121 2.74 1.77 12.73
CA ASN A 121 2.79 2.43 14.04
C ASN A 121 2.20 3.85 13.96
N GLU A 122 2.55 4.59 12.92
CA GLU A 122 2.02 5.92 12.65
C GLU A 122 0.51 5.90 12.37
N MET A 123 0.04 4.86 11.66
CA MET A 123 -1.40 4.64 11.49
C MET A 123 -2.08 4.37 12.84
N ALA A 124 -1.47 3.55 13.69
CA ALA A 124 -2.01 3.24 15.00
C ALA A 124 -2.08 4.48 15.90
N ASP A 125 -1.01 5.26 15.95
CA ASP A 125 -0.96 6.50 16.72
C ASP A 125 -2.06 7.48 16.25
N SER A 126 -2.23 7.63 14.95
CA SER A 126 -3.25 8.50 14.36
C SER A 126 -4.68 7.96 14.56
N ALA A 127 -4.87 6.66 14.58
CA ALA A 127 -6.17 6.02 14.78
C ALA A 127 -6.61 6.01 16.26
N GLY A 128 -5.72 6.29 17.20
CA GLY A 128 -5.97 6.23 18.64
C GLY A 128 -5.52 4.93 19.32
N GLY A 129 -4.62 4.20 18.69
CA GLY A 129 -3.95 3.02 19.24
C GLY A 129 -4.05 1.76 18.37
N GLN A 130 -3.18 0.80 18.66
CA GLN A 130 -3.11 -0.47 17.92
C GLN A 130 -4.42 -1.26 17.97
N ASP A 131 -5.11 -1.27 19.11
CA ASP A 131 -6.38 -1.99 19.26
C ASP A 131 -7.48 -1.40 18.37
N ILE A 132 -7.49 -0.09 18.22
CA ILE A 132 -8.45 0.59 17.35
C ILE A 132 -8.13 0.29 15.90
N LEU A 133 -6.87 0.36 15.52
CA LEU A 133 -6.42 0.03 14.17
C LEU A 133 -6.74 -1.44 13.83
N ALA A 134 -6.54 -2.37 14.77
CA ALA A 134 -6.87 -3.79 14.62
C ALA A 134 -8.38 -4.02 14.43
N LYS A 135 -9.22 -3.28 15.16
CA LYS A 135 -10.68 -3.31 14.96
C LYS A 135 -11.08 -2.79 13.59
N GLN A 136 -10.44 -1.73 13.11
CA GLN A 136 -10.69 -1.18 11.77
C GLN A 136 -10.26 -2.14 10.66
N LEU A 137 -9.14 -2.85 10.83
CA LEU A 137 -8.71 -3.89 9.89
C LEU A 137 -9.68 -5.08 9.91
N THR A 138 -10.17 -5.48 11.09
CA THR A 138 -11.18 -6.53 11.21
C THR A 138 -12.47 -6.12 10.49
N TYR A 139 -12.94 -4.89 10.74
CA TYR A 139 -14.12 -4.33 10.08
C TYR A 139 -13.98 -4.33 8.55
N PHE A 140 -12.80 -3.97 8.03
CA PHE A 140 -12.50 -3.98 6.60
C PHE A 140 -12.74 -5.36 5.96
N PHE A 141 -12.32 -6.44 6.62
CA PHE A 141 -12.52 -7.79 6.11
C PHE A 141 -13.95 -8.31 6.36
N ASP A 142 -14.52 -8.05 7.53
CA ASP A 142 -15.85 -8.58 7.91
C ASP A 142 -17.00 -7.94 7.12
N ASN A 143 -16.79 -6.70 6.63
CA ASN A 143 -17.78 -5.98 5.84
C ASN A 143 -17.55 -6.07 4.32
N ASN A 144 -16.70 -7.00 3.86
CA ASN A 144 -16.40 -7.21 2.44
C ASN A 144 -15.90 -5.93 1.72
N LEU A 145 -15.10 -5.12 2.41
CA LEU A 145 -14.48 -3.94 1.83
C LEU A 145 -13.14 -4.27 1.14
N PHE A 146 -12.57 -5.44 1.45
CA PHE A 146 -11.38 -5.98 0.83
C PHE A 146 -11.65 -6.43 -0.61
N ASN A 147 -10.69 -6.20 -1.49
CA ASN A 147 -10.70 -6.73 -2.84
C ASN A 147 -9.28 -7.18 -3.24
N GLN A 148 -9.14 -8.44 -3.64
CA GLN A 148 -7.87 -9.02 -4.08
C GLN A 148 -7.47 -8.56 -5.50
N GLY A 149 -8.35 -7.96 -6.25
CA GLY A 149 -8.14 -7.59 -7.66
C GLY A 149 -7.25 -6.38 -7.90
N ASN A 150 -6.69 -5.75 -6.84
CA ASN A 150 -5.79 -4.61 -6.98
C ASN A 150 -4.61 -4.72 -6.03
N GLU A 151 -3.41 -4.45 -6.54
CA GLU A 151 -2.13 -4.62 -5.87
C GLU A 151 -2.00 -3.91 -4.52
N PRO A 152 -2.51 -2.68 -4.32
CA PRO A 152 -2.42 -1.99 -3.04
C PRO A 152 -3.05 -2.74 -1.86
N GLY A 153 -3.92 -3.72 -2.13
CA GLY A 153 -4.61 -4.51 -1.10
C GLY A 153 -3.98 -5.88 -0.80
N ILE A 154 -3.11 -6.41 -1.66
CA ILE A 154 -2.65 -7.82 -1.62
C ILE A 154 -2.03 -8.20 -0.27
N HIS A 155 -1.31 -7.31 0.37
CA HIS A 155 -0.64 -7.54 1.64
C HIS A 155 -1.55 -7.34 2.86
N ALA A 156 -2.74 -6.76 2.70
CA ALA A 156 -3.61 -6.39 3.82
C ALA A 156 -3.93 -7.55 4.79
N PRO A 157 -4.17 -8.81 4.35
CA PRO A 157 -4.38 -9.92 5.26
C PRO A 157 -3.20 -10.18 6.20
N TYR A 158 -1.98 -9.89 5.76
CA TYR A 158 -0.76 -10.13 6.54
C TYR A 158 -0.48 -9.03 7.58
N ILE A 159 -1.17 -7.89 7.52
CA ILE A 159 -1.09 -6.83 8.54
C ILE A 159 -1.53 -7.38 9.90
N PHE A 160 -2.46 -8.32 9.95
CA PHE A 160 -2.83 -8.99 11.19
C PHE A 160 -1.64 -9.66 11.91
N ASN A 161 -0.63 -10.15 11.18
CA ASN A 161 0.58 -10.70 11.78
C ASN A 161 1.39 -9.63 12.54
N ARG A 162 1.43 -8.41 12.01
CA ARG A 162 2.08 -7.27 12.67
C ARG A 162 1.32 -6.81 13.92
N LEU A 163 0.01 -7.05 13.95
CA LEU A 163 -0.89 -6.79 15.07
C LEU A 163 -1.04 -7.99 16.02
N GLN A 164 -0.23 -9.04 15.85
CA GLN A 164 -0.23 -10.27 16.64
C GLN A 164 -1.58 -11.03 16.65
N GLN A 165 -2.39 -10.87 15.61
CA GLN A 165 -3.66 -11.56 15.39
C GLN A 165 -3.52 -12.63 14.30
N TYR A 166 -2.68 -13.62 14.56
CA TYR A 166 -2.26 -14.64 13.58
C TYR A 166 -3.42 -15.51 13.08
N ASP A 167 -4.39 -15.80 13.93
CA ASP A 167 -5.62 -16.52 13.61
C ASP A 167 -6.43 -15.80 12.52
N LYS A 168 -6.57 -14.50 12.62
CA LYS A 168 -7.24 -13.68 11.62
C LYS A 168 -6.48 -13.60 10.30
N ALA A 169 -5.16 -13.50 10.36
CA ALA A 169 -4.33 -13.57 9.14
C ALA A 169 -4.56 -14.88 8.39
N GLN A 170 -4.48 -16.01 9.09
CA GLN A 170 -4.70 -17.34 8.51
C GLN A 170 -6.12 -17.52 7.97
N ALA A 171 -7.13 -17.10 8.73
CA ALA A 171 -8.53 -17.20 8.33
C ALA A 171 -8.81 -16.40 7.04
N ASN A 172 -8.35 -15.15 6.98
CA ASN A 172 -8.54 -14.30 5.81
C ASN A 172 -7.78 -14.81 4.58
N VAL A 173 -6.53 -15.25 4.72
CA VAL A 173 -5.76 -15.84 3.61
C VAL A 173 -6.47 -17.08 3.07
N ARG A 174 -6.95 -18.00 3.93
CA ARG A 174 -7.70 -19.18 3.49
C ARG A 174 -9.01 -18.82 2.79
N ARG A 175 -9.71 -17.81 3.28
CA ARG A 175 -10.93 -17.31 2.67
C ARG A 175 -10.65 -16.76 1.27
N ILE A 176 -9.64 -15.91 1.12
CA ILE A 176 -9.22 -15.34 -0.16
C ILE A 176 -8.90 -16.44 -1.17
N ILE A 177 -8.10 -17.45 -0.79
CA ILE A 177 -7.75 -18.56 -1.68
C ILE A 177 -8.99 -19.35 -2.11
N LYS A 178 -9.92 -19.63 -1.20
CA LYS A 178 -11.07 -20.48 -1.48
C LYS A 178 -12.18 -19.75 -2.23
N GLU A 179 -12.38 -18.50 -1.94
CA GLU A 179 -13.57 -17.77 -2.37
C GLU A 179 -13.22 -16.71 -3.41
N ASP A 180 -12.19 -15.91 -3.18
CA ASP A 180 -11.89 -14.75 -4.01
C ASP A 180 -11.13 -15.10 -5.29
N LEU A 181 -10.10 -15.94 -5.18
CA LEU A 181 -9.28 -16.29 -6.33
C LEU A 181 -10.06 -17.10 -7.38
N ASN A 182 -11.00 -17.92 -6.96
CA ASN A 182 -11.85 -18.66 -7.89
C ASN A 182 -12.75 -17.76 -8.72
N HIS A 183 -13.13 -16.60 -8.19
CA HIS A 183 -13.97 -15.64 -8.90
C HIS A 183 -13.19 -14.60 -9.70
N LEU A 184 -12.02 -14.20 -9.23
CA LEU A 184 -11.24 -13.14 -9.84
C LEU A 184 -10.30 -13.64 -10.95
N TYR A 185 -9.70 -14.81 -10.77
CA TYR A 185 -8.68 -15.32 -11.67
C TYR A 185 -9.12 -16.54 -12.48
N GLY A 186 -10.25 -17.14 -12.16
CA GLY A 186 -10.82 -18.30 -12.87
C GLY A 186 -11.88 -17.97 -13.92
N GLY A 187 -12.22 -16.72 -14.12
CA GLY A 187 -13.23 -16.25 -15.07
C GLY A 187 -12.91 -14.84 -15.57
N ASN A 188 -13.67 -14.35 -16.52
CA ASN A 188 -13.52 -13.06 -17.19
C ASN A 188 -13.41 -11.86 -16.24
N ALA A 189 -12.25 -11.67 -15.63
CA ALA A 189 -11.97 -10.48 -14.85
C ALA A 189 -11.42 -9.37 -15.76
N GLU A 190 -12.23 -8.81 -16.63
CA GLU A 190 -11.90 -7.55 -17.33
C GLU A 190 -11.76 -6.35 -16.37
N TYR A 191 -12.25 -6.50 -15.15
CA TYR A 191 -12.13 -5.52 -14.06
C TYR A 191 -12.02 -6.27 -12.74
N PRO A 192 -11.43 -5.65 -11.69
CA PRO A 192 -11.67 -6.11 -10.34
C PRO A 192 -13.18 -6.17 -10.14
N THR A 193 -13.72 -7.35 -10.44
CA THR A 193 -15.14 -7.59 -10.24
C THR A 193 -15.43 -7.35 -8.77
N PRO A 194 -16.61 -6.90 -8.47
CA PRO A 194 -17.07 -6.83 -7.12
C PRO A 194 -16.78 -8.16 -6.43
N TYR A 195 -16.20 -8.08 -5.28
CA TYR A 195 -15.96 -9.18 -4.38
C TYR A 195 -17.20 -10.09 -4.33
N HIS A 196 -17.03 -11.40 -4.58
CA HIS A 196 -18.12 -12.39 -4.69
C HIS A 196 -19.26 -12.04 -5.64
N GLY A 197 -19.00 -11.39 -6.75
CA GLY A 197 -20.07 -11.00 -7.66
C GLY A 197 -21.03 -9.95 -7.07
N LYS A 198 -20.68 -9.40 -5.92
CA LYS A 198 -21.40 -8.27 -5.34
C LYS A 198 -20.72 -6.98 -5.81
N PRO A 199 -21.46 -5.98 -6.24
CA PRO A 199 -20.87 -4.68 -6.49
C PRO A 199 -20.12 -4.23 -5.23
N PHE A 200 -18.95 -3.55 -5.41
CA PHE A 200 -18.47 -2.70 -4.33
C PHE A 200 -19.70 -2.00 -3.78
N LYS A 201 -19.88 -1.99 -2.44
CA LYS A 201 -20.99 -1.22 -1.88
C LYS A 201 -20.95 0.17 -2.49
N THR A 202 -21.71 0.34 -3.53
CA THR A 202 -22.06 1.63 -4.10
C THR A 202 -23.41 1.92 -3.52
N GLU A 203 -23.56 3.02 -2.85
CA GLU A 203 -24.89 3.62 -2.77
C GLU A 203 -25.31 4.11 -4.14
#